data_6aa6aa93d7b935c3a7b1705a2adc145e
#
_entry.id   6aa6aa93d7b935c3a7b1705a2adc145e
#
_cell.length_a   1.000
_cell.length_b   1.000
_cell.length_c   1.000
_cell.angle_alpha   90.00
_cell.angle_beta   90.00
_cell.angle_gamma   90.00
#
_symmetry.space_group_name_H-M   'P 1'
#
loop_
_entity.id
_entity.type
_entity.pdbx_description
1 polymer ?
#
loop_
_entity_poly.entity_id
_entity_poly.type
_entity_poly.pdbx_seq_one_letter_code
_entity_poly.pdbx_strand_id
1 'polypeptide(L)'
;MDTVKIGIIGTGWIAEKMAITLEGMEGVEAYAVSSRQLQTARDFADRWGFTRAYGSYEEMLDDEEVELVYVATPHSHHFEHARMSLLKGKAVLCEKAFTANARQAEELLNLAKEKELFITEAIWTRYMPLLQTINDLVNGGIIGRPMTLSANLGYPIGNRERLRQPALAGGALLDLGVYALNFASMVFGTDVERVTSTCVKTDTGVDAQNSITLTFKDGKIAVLHSSMLSMTDRQGIISGDKGHLIIENINNPQRIRVVTEDYKTAVVYNCPPQITGYEYQVYASMEALRNGWLESPYMPHAETLRIMRMMDDLRREWGVRYPADE
;
A
#
# COMPACT_ATOMS: atom_id res chain seq x y z
N MET A 1 -7.00 -8.33 -26.75
CA MET A 1 -7.32 -8.42 -25.31
C MET A 1 -8.22 -7.23 -25.01
N ASP A 2 -9.32 -7.44 -24.31
CA ASP A 2 -10.22 -6.36 -24.00
C ASP A 2 -9.53 -5.36 -23.07
N THR A 3 -9.62 -4.08 -23.38
CA THR A 3 -9.02 -2.99 -22.63
C THR A 3 -9.86 -2.72 -21.39
N VAL A 4 -9.24 -2.69 -20.20
CA VAL A 4 -9.92 -2.39 -18.94
C VAL A 4 -10.03 -0.88 -18.77
N LYS A 5 -11.27 -0.38 -18.58
CA LYS A 5 -11.57 1.03 -18.38
C LYS A 5 -11.50 1.41 -16.90
N ILE A 6 -10.54 2.28 -16.57
CA ILE A 6 -10.25 2.68 -15.20
C ILE A 6 -10.84 4.06 -14.91
N GLY A 7 -11.61 4.13 -13.81
CA GLY A 7 -12.07 5.38 -13.21
C GLY A 7 -11.24 5.75 -11.98
N ILE A 8 -10.90 7.04 -11.82
CA ILE A 8 -10.18 7.54 -10.64
C ILE A 8 -11.08 8.44 -9.80
N ILE A 9 -11.22 8.11 -8.51
CA ILE A 9 -11.82 9.00 -7.52
C ILE A 9 -10.73 9.86 -6.87
N GLY A 10 -10.74 11.17 -7.16
CA GLY A 10 -9.76 12.13 -6.67
C GLY A 10 -8.78 12.59 -7.74
N THR A 11 -8.20 13.78 -7.51
CA THR A 11 -7.30 14.47 -8.46
C THR A 11 -6.03 14.95 -7.76
N GLY A 12 -5.64 14.28 -6.66
CA GLY A 12 -4.47 14.60 -5.87
C GLY A 12 -3.18 14.00 -6.46
N TRP A 13 -2.07 14.21 -5.75
CA TRP A 13 -0.74 13.74 -6.18
C TRP A 13 -0.68 12.25 -6.53
N ILE A 14 -1.37 11.38 -5.76
CA ILE A 14 -1.34 9.93 -6.06
C ILE A 14 -2.18 9.59 -7.28
N ALA A 15 -3.28 10.33 -7.54
CA ALA A 15 -4.04 10.22 -8.78
C ALA A 15 -3.18 10.63 -9.99
N GLU A 16 -2.36 11.69 -9.88
CA GLU A 16 -1.41 12.06 -10.95
C GLU A 16 -0.39 10.95 -11.21
N LYS A 17 0.13 10.30 -10.15
CA LYS A 17 1.04 9.15 -10.32
C LYS A 17 0.38 7.99 -11.05
N MET A 18 -0.87 7.68 -10.70
CA MET A 18 -1.64 6.66 -11.41
C MET A 18 -1.90 7.04 -12.87
N ALA A 19 -2.25 8.29 -13.14
CA ALA A 19 -2.46 8.78 -14.52
C ALA A 19 -1.20 8.61 -15.39
N ILE A 20 -0.02 9.00 -14.87
CA ILE A 20 1.28 8.77 -15.55
C ILE A 20 1.53 7.27 -15.78
N THR A 21 1.13 6.43 -14.83
CA THR A 21 1.28 4.97 -14.95
C THR A 21 0.41 4.44 -16.09
N LEU A 22 -0.87 4.81 -16.09
CA LEU A 22 -1.83 4.33 -17.09
C LEU A 22 -1.46 4.74 -18.51
N GLU A 23 -0.88 5.95 -18.69
CA GLU A 23 -0.39 6.43 -19.99
C GLU A 23 0.67 5.49 -20.60
N GLY A 24 1.51 4.90 -19.76
CA GLY A 24 2.58 3.98 -20.20
C GLY A 24 2.15 2.51 -20.29
N MET A 25 0.92 2.15 -19.94
CA MET A 25 0.46 0.77 -19.86
C MET A 25 -0.31 0.34 -21.11
N GLU A 26 -0.19 -0.93 -21.47
CA GLU A 26 -1.01 -1.58 -22.50
C GLU A 26 -2.23 -2.30 -21.88
N GLY A 27 -3.33 -2.34 -22.61
CA GLY A 27 -4.56 -3.04 -22.23
C GLY A 27 -5.36 -2.33 -21.12
N VAL A 28 -5.09 -1.04 -20.87
CA VAL A 28 -5.87 -0.17 -19.99
C VAL A 28 -6.28 1.09 -20.71
N GLU A 29 -7.38 1.68 -20.28
CA GLU A 29 -7.83 3.01 -20.70
C GLU A 29 -7.96 3.90 -19.44
N ALA A 30 -7.29 5.05 -19.43
CA ALA A 30 -7.55 6.13 -18.49
C ALA A 30 -8.91 6.75 -18.84
N TYR A 31 -10.00 6.07 -18.45
CA TYR A 31 -11.33 6.34 -18.99
C TYR A 31 -12.02 7.49 -18.28
N ALA A 32 -12.09 7.47 -16.94
CA ALA A 32 -12.85 8.44 -16.19
C ALA A 32 -12.10 9.00 -14.99
N VAL A 33 -12.30 10.26 -14.68
CA VAL A 33 -11.84 10.88 -13.43
C VAL A 33 -12.96 11.68 -12.80
N SER A 34 -13.05 11.65 -11.48
CA SER A 34 -14.06 12.39 -10.72
C SER A 34 -13.46 13.23 -9.60
N SER A 35 -14.07 14.39 -9.40
CA SER A 35 -13.75 15.31 -8.32
C SER A 35 -15.05 15.97 -7.82
N ARG A 36 -15.01 16.55 -6.59
CA ARG A 36 -16.13 17.32 -6.03
C ARG A 36 -16.48 18.60 -6.82
N GLN A 37 -15.62 18.98 -7.75
CA GLN A 37 -15.81 20.10 -8.64
C GLN A 37 -15.52 19.66 -10.07
N LEU A 38 -16.50 19.80 -10.96
CA LEU A 38 -16.39 19.37 -12.36
C LEU A 38 -15.20 20.02 -13.07
N GLN A 39 -14.91 21.31 -12.80
CA GLN A 39 -13.79 21.98 -13.44
C GLN A 39 -12.45 21.32 -13.07
N THR A 40 -12.26 20.96 -11.80
CA THR A 40 -11.05 20.25 -11.35
C THR A 40 -10.91 18.88 -12.03
N ALA A 41 -12.01 18.16 -12.23
CA ALA A 41 -11.99 16.89 -12.96
C ALA A 41 -11.66 17.09 -14.45
N ARG A 42 -12.22 18.13 -15.09
CA ARG A 42 -11.91 18.47 -16.49
C ARG A 42 -10.45 18.85 -16.68
N ASP A 43 -9.92 19.74 -15.83
CA ASP A 43 -8.51 20.17 -15.90
C ASP A 43 -7.56 18.97 -15.75
N PHE A 44 -7.92 18.01 -14.89
CA PHE A 44 -7.17 16.78 -14.72
C PHE A 44 -7.31 15.86 -15.95
N ALA A 45 -8.52 15.69 -16.48
CA ALA A 45 -8.79 14.86 -17.66
C ALA A 45 -8.03 15.39 -18.88
N ASP A 46 -8.13 16.70 -19.13
CA ASP A 46 -7.44 17.36 -20.25
C ASP A 46 -5.91 17.22 -20.15
N ARG A 47 -5.37 17.32 -18.93
CA ARG A 47 -3.92 17.19 -18.68
C ARG A 47 -3.41 15.78 -18.89
N TRP A 48 -4.17 14.75 -18.50
CA TRP A 48 -3.75 13.36 -18.43
C TRP A 48 -4.42 12.43 -19.42
N GLY A 49 -5.21 12.98 -20.35
CA GLY A 49 -5.83 12.23 -21.44
C GLY A 49 -6.98 11.31 -21.04
N PHE A 50 -7.74 11.64 -19.98
CA PHE A 50 -8.94 10.89 -19.61
C PHE A 50 -10.09 11.19 -20.56
N THR A 51 -10.82 10.14 -20.94
CA THR A 51 -11.96 10.25 -21.88
C THR A 51 -13.15 10.99 -21.27
N ARG A 52 -13.36 10.88 -19.96
CA ARG A 52 -14.50 11.44 -19.21
C ARG A 52 -14.08 12.16 -17.94
N ALA A 53 -14.79 13.23 -17.60
CA ALA A 53 -14.63 13.98 -16.35
C ALA A 53 -15.98 14.20 -15.67
N TYR A 54 -16.07 13.90 -14.37
CA TYR A 54 -17.30 13.97 -13.60
C TYR A 54 -17.17 14.92 -12.41
N GLY A 55 -18.26 15.67 -12.13
CA GLY A 55 -18.34 16.64 -11.03
C GLY A 55 -18.75 16.03 -9.68
N SER A 56 -19.15 14.76 -9.69
CA SER A 56 -19.42 13.97 -8.50
C SER A 56 -18.90 12.54 -8.66
N TYR A 57 -18.68 11.86 -7.55
CA TYR A 57 -18.23 10.47 -7.56
C TYR A 57 -19.35 9.53 -8.03
N GLU A 58 -20.59 9.83 -7.61
CA GLU A 58 -21.78 9.09 -7.98
C GLU A 58 -22.00 9.08 -9.49
N GLU A 59 -21.90 10.24 -10.16
CA GLU A 59 -22.03 10.31 -11.63
C GLU A 59 -21.02 9.43 -12.36
N MET A 60 -19.76 9.41 -11.90
CA MET A 60 -18.74 8.53 -12.49
C MET A 60 -19.06 7.05 -12.23
N LEU A 61 -19.55 6.72 -11.04
CA LEU A 61 -19.87 5.35 -10.67
C LEU A 61 -21.15 4.83 -11.35
N ASP A 62 -22.04 5.72 -11.81
CA ASP A 62 -23.22 5.38 -12.62
C ASP A 62 -22.87 5.14 -14.10
N ASP A 63 -21.66 5.48 -14.54
CA ASP A 63 -21.18 5.14 -15.88
C ASP A 63 -20.84 3.64 -15.96
N GLU A 64 -21.64 2.91 -16.78
CA GLU A 64 -21.50 1.45 -16.94
C GLU A 64 -20.14 1.04 -17.54
N GLU A 65 -19.49 1.93 -18.28
CA GLU A 65 -18.20 1.67 -18.92
C GLU A 65 -17.02 1.66 -17.94
N VAL A 66 -17.16 2.19 -16.73
CA VAL A 66 -16.12 2.10 -15.68
C VAL A 66 -16.11 0.70 -15.10
N GLU A 67 -14.99 -0.02 -15.25
CA GLU A 67 -14.84 -1.40 -14.79
C GLU A 67 -14.07 -1.50 -13.47
N LEU A 68 -12.96 -0.76 -13.34
CA LEU A 68 -12.11 -0.71 -12.15
C LEU A 68 -12.02 0.72 -11.62
N VAL A 69 -12.34 0.90 -10.36
CA VAL A 69 -12.24 2.20 -9.67
C VAL A 69 -10.96 2.25 -8.83
N TYR A 70 -10.09 3.21 -9.13
CA TYR A 70 -8.96 3.54 -8.28
C TYR A 70 -9.34 4.64 -7.29
N VAL A 71 -9.34 4.31 -6.00
CA VAL A 71 -9.65 5.25 -4.92
C VAL A 71 -8.37 5.95 -4.47
N ALA A 72 -8.25 7.25 -4.81
CA ALA A 72 -7.05 8.07 -4.65
C ALA A 72 -7.27 9.29 -3.72
N THR A 73 -8.11 9.14 -2.72
CA THR A 73 -8.48 10.18 -1.76
C THR A 73 -7.65 10.08 -0.47
N PRO A 74 -7.78 10.97 0.52
CA PRO A 74 -7.15 10.81 1.84
C PRO A 74 -7.66 9.56 2.58
N HIS A 75 -6.85 8.98 3.47
CA HIS A 75 -7.16 7.74 4.20
C HIS A 75 -8.55 7.70 4.84
N SER A 76 -8.99 8.81 5.43
CA SER A 76 -10.31 8.93 6.08
C SER A 76 -11.50 8.75 5.13
N HIS A 77 -11.30 8.88 3.83
CA HIS A 77 -12.36 8.81 2.81
C HIS A 77 -12.31 7.49 2.01
N HIS A 78 -11.28 6.65 2.20
CA HIS A 78 -11.15 5.39 1.46
C HIS A 78 -12.35 4.50 1.67
N PHE A 79 -12.79 4.33 2.92
CA PHE A 79 -13.95 3.52 3.26
C PHE A 79 -15.21 3.95 2.52
N GLU A 80 -15.56 5.23 2.60
CA GLU A 80 -16.76 5.77 1.98
C GLU A 80 -16.75 5.59 0.47
N HIS A 81 -15.63 5.97 -0.18
CA HIS A 81 -15.54 5.92 -1.64
C HIS A 81 -15.43 4.49 -2.18
N ALA A 82 -14.70 3.61 -1.51
CA ALA A 82 -14.65 2.20 -1.89
C ALA A 82 -16.01 1.52 -1.69
N ARG A 83 -16.71 1.81 -0.57
CA ARG A 83 -18.06 1.30 -0.30
C ARG A 83 -19.06 1.77 -1.36
N MET A 84 -19.03 3.05 -1.72
CA MET A 84 -19.86 3.61 -2.79
C MET A 84 -19.61 2.89 -4.12
N SER A 85 -18.34 2.66 -4.47
CA SER A 85 -17.97 1.94 -5.70
C SER A 85 -18.51 0.51 -5.72
N LEU A 86 -18.36 -0.24 -4.62
CA LEU A 86 -18.90 -1.60 -4.50
C LEU A 86 -20.44 -1.63 -4.58
N LEU A 87 -21.13 -0.67 -3.97
CA LEU A 87 -22.61 -0.57 -4.05
C LEU A 87 -23.10 -0.27 -5.45
N LYS A 88 -22.28 0.37 -6.29
CA LYS A 88 -22.53 0.63 -7.72
C LYS A 88 -22.03 -0.50 -8.63
N GLY A 89 -21.62 -1.64 -8.06
CA GLY A 89 -21.19 -2.81 -8.83
C GLY A 89 -19.81 -2.69 -9.45
N LYS A 90 -18.96 -1.77 -8.96
CA LYS A 90 -17.62 -1.54 -9.52
C LYS A 90 -16.55 -2.29 -8.72
N ALA A 91 -15.60 -2.89 -9.43
CA ALA A 91 -14.37 -3.41 -8.84
C ALA A 91 -13.50 -2.27 -8.28
N VAL A 92 -12.69 -2.54 -7.25
CA VAL A 92 -11.97 -1.49 -6.52
C VAL A 92 -10.49 -1.83 -6.31
N LEU A 93 -9.62 -0.89 -6.69
CA LEU A 93 -8.23 -0.78 -6.25
C LEU A 93 -8.14 0.42 -5.30
N CYS A 94 -8.03 0.17 -3.99
CA CYS A 94 -8.07 1.23 -2.97
C CYS A 94 -6.69 1.55 -2.44
N GLU A 95 -6.31 2.83 -2.44
CA GLU A 95 -5.02 3.27 -1.89
C GLU A 95 -4.80 2.83 -0.43
N LYS A 96 -3.53 2.67 -0.10
CA LYS A 96 -3.06 2.40 1.26
C LYS A 96 -3.06 3.70 2.12
N ALA A 97 -3.18 3.64 3.44
CA ALA A 97 -3.70 2.51 4.19
C ALA A 97 -5.14 2.24 3.77
N PHE A 98 -5.53 0.98 3.69
CA PHE A 98 -6.79 0.56 3.07
C PHE A 98 -7.99 1.34 3.58
N THR A 99 -8.06 1.55 4.90
CA THR A 99 -9.09 2.33 5.59
C THR A 99 -8.49 3.06 6.81
N ALA A 100 -9.28 3.81 7.54
CA ALA A 100 -8.83 4.47 8.77
C ALA A 100 -8.67 3.48 9.94
N ASN A 101 -9.40 2.35 9.96
CA ASN A 101 -9.31 1.30 10.98
C ASN A 101 -9.77 -0.07 10.43
N ALA A 102 -9.50 -1.13 11.21
CA ALA A 102 -9.82 -2.51 10.83
C ALA A 102 -11.33 -2.79 10.74
N ARG A 103 -12.18 -2.11 11.51
CA ARG A 103 -13.64 -2.24 11.43
C ARG A 103 -14.15 -1.85 10.04
N GLN A 104 -13.69 -0.72 9.53
CA GLN A 104 -14.02 -0.25 8.19
C GLN A 104 -13.49 -1.22 7.10
N ALA A 105 -12.26 -1.73 7.29
CA ALA A 105 -11.69 -2.73 6.38
C ALA A 105 -12.56 -3.99 6.33
N GLU A 106 -12.93 -4.54 7.48
CA GLU A 106 -13.77 -5.76 7.58
C GLU A 106 -15.14 -5.55 6.92
N GLU A 107 -15.77 -4.38 7.12
CA GLU A 107 -17.03 -4.02 6.47
C GLU A 107 -16.91 -4.00 4.94
N LEU A 108 -15.85 -3.37 4.40
CA LEU A 108 -15.62 -3.32 2.94
C LEU A 108 -15.38 -4.71 2.35
N LEU A 109 -14.55 -5.53 2.99
CA LEU A 109 -14.21 -6.86 2.51
C LEU A 109 -15.44 -7.79 2.53
N ASN A 110 -16.30 -7.67 3.56
CA ASN A 110 -17.55 -8.39 3.63
C ASN A 110 -18.54 -7.94 2.55
N LEU A 111 -18.65 -6.63 2.31
CA LEU A 111 -19.48 -6.09 1.25
C LEU A 111 -19.02 -6.55 -0.14
N ALA A 112 -17.71 -6.53 -0.40
CA ALA A 112 -17.14 -7.01 -1.67
C ALA A 112 -17.47 -8.49 -1.90
N LYS A 113 -17.35 -9.32 -0.84
CA LYS A 113 -17.71 -10.73 -0.88
C LYS A 113 -19.22 -10.94 -1.12
N GLU A 114 -20.08 -10.17 -0.45
CA GLU A 114 -21.55 -10.22 -0.64
C GLU A 114 -21.95 -9.86 -2.07
N LYS A 115 -21.25 -8.86 -2.66
CA LYS A 115 -21.51 -8.39 -4.02
C LYS A 115 -20.79 -9.20 -5.10
N GLU A 116 -19.95 -10.16 -4.72
CA GLU A 116 -19.10 -10.93 -5.63
C GLU A 116 -18.20 -10.02 -6.50
N LEU A 117 -17.66 -8.95 -5.89
CA LEU A 117 -16.83 -7.95 -6.56
C LEU A 117 -15.37 -8.02 -6.09
N PHE A 118 -14.46 -7.77 -7.02
CA PHE A 118 -13.04 -7.62 -6.71
C PHE A 118 -12.79 -6.35 -5.91
N ILE A 119 -12.00 -6.48 -4.84
CA ILE A 119 -11.38 -5.37 -4.13
C ILE A 119 -9.99 -5.75 -3.66
N THR A 120 -9.04 -4.84 -3.74
CA THR A 120 -7.70 -5.02 -3.17
C THR A 120 -7.12 -3.71 -2.67
N GLU A 121 -6.18 -3.82 -1.70
CA GLU A 121 -5.39 -2.70 -1.22
C GLU A 121 -4.22 -2.41 -2.17
N ALA A 122 -4.05 -1.15 -2.55
CA ALA A 122 -2.97 -0.66 -3.39
C ALA A 122 -1.67 -0.46 -2.59
N ILE A 123 -1.25 -1.46 -1.82
CA ILE A 123 0.08 -1.51 -1.20
C ILE A 123 1.10 -2.01 -2.22
N TRP A 124 1.44 -1.15 -3.15
CA TRP A 124 2.17 -1.43 -4.39
C TRP A 124 3.44 -2.27 -4.23
N THR A 125 4.14 -2.14 -3.08
CA THR A 125 5.35 -2.93 -2.76
C THR A 125 5.12 -4.44 -2.90
N ARG A 126 3.94 -4.94 -2.53
CA ARG A 126 3.62 -6.38 -2.57
C ARG A 126 3.53 -6.93 -3.98
N TYR A 127 3.29 -6.08 -4.96
CA TYR A 127 3.13 -6.45 -6.37
C TYR A 127 4.45 -6.39 -7.15
N MET A 128 5.53 -5.89 -6.55
CA MET A 128 6.80 -5.64 -7.21
C MET A 128 7.58 -6.91 -7.55
N PRO A 129 8.21 -7.01 -8.72
CA PRO A 129 8.96 -8.20 -9.16
C PRO A 129 10.10 -8.59 -8.19
N LEU A 130 10.81 -7.62 -7.64
CA LEU A 130 11.91 -7.90 -6.70
C LEU A 130 11.45 -8.55 -5.39
N LEU A 131 10.17 -8.47 -5.04
CA LEU A 131 9.65 -9.17 -3.89
C LEU A 131 9.73 -10.70 -4.08
N GLN A 132 9.34 -11.20 -5.26
CA GLN A 132 9.49 -12.62 -5.56
C GLN A 132 10.97 -13.04 -5.47
N THR A 133 11.87 -12.21 -6.01
CA THR A 133 13.32 -12.44 -5.90
C THR A 133 13.80 -12.50 -4.45
N ILE A 134 13.31 -11.60 -3.57
CA ILE A 134 13.64 -11.63 -2.14
C ILE A 134 13.22 -12.97 -1.52
N ASN A 135 11.98 -13.40 -1.77
CA ASN A 135 11.44 -14.65 -1.25
C ASN A 135 12.22 -15.87 -1.77
N ASP A 136 12.56 -15.89 -3.06
CA ASP A 136 13.34 -16.97 -3.66
C ASP A 136 14.75 -17.07 -3.04
N LEU A 137 15.40 -15.93 -2.83
CA LEU A 137 16.73 -15.87 -2.20
C LEU A 137 16.70 -16.33 -0.74
N VAL A 138 15.71 -15.88 0.03
CA VAL A 138 15.53 -16.25 1.44
C VAL A 138 15.22 -17.75 1.55
N ASN A 139 14.24 -18.24 0.79
CA ASN A 139 13.83 -19.63 0.80
C ASN A 139 14.88 -20.56 0.19
N GLY A 140 15.66 -20.09 -0.79
CA GLY A 140 16.80 -20.79 -1.37
C GLY A 140 18.02 -20.91 -0.43
N GLY A 141 17.98 -20.27 0.74
CA GLY A 141 19.00 -20.41 1.78
C GLY A 141 20.31 -19.71 1.47
N ILE A 142 20.32 -18.71 0.57
CA ILE A 142 21.56 -18.00 0.19
C ILE A 142 22.22 -17.27 1.36
N ILE A 143 21.42 -16.85 2.35
CA ILE A 143 21.88 -16.23 3.60
C ILE A 143 21.84 -17.20 4.80
N GLY A 144 21.65 -18.50 4.54
CA GLY A 144 21.41 -19.50 5.59
C GLY A 144 20.01 -19.34 6.21
N ARG A 145 19.90 -19.54 7.52
CA ARG A 145 18.66 -19.40 8.28
C ARG A 145 18.40 -17.92 8.58
N PRO A 146 17.35 -17.30 8.03
CA PRO A 146 17.04 -15.91 8.34
C PRO A 146 16.55 -15.76 9.79
N MET A 147 17.11 -14.81 10.54
CA MET A 147 16.82 -14.62 11.97
C MET A 147 16.40 -13.20 12.33
N THR A 148 16.97 -12.19 11.66
CA THR A 148 16.64 -10.80 11.95
C THR A 148 16.31 -10.03 10.68
N LEU A 149 15.38 -9.08 10.81
CA LEU A 149 15.01 -8.13 9.77
C LEU A 149 15.01 -6.74 10.37
N SER A 150 15.61 -5.79 9.67
CA SER A 150 15.38 -4.37 9.95
C SER A 150 14.81 -3.69 8.70
N ALA A 151 13.83 -2.78 8.88
CA ALA A 151 13.29 -2.01 7.78
C ALA A 151 12.88 -0.62 8.26
N ASN A 152 13.12 0.38 7.41
CA ASN A 152 12.74 1.74 7.73
C ASN A 152 12.18 2.47 6.53
N LEU A 153 11.27 3.43 6.80
CA LEU A 153 10.77 4.35 5.80
C LEU A 153 10.57 5.73 6.43
N GLY A 154 11.30 6.73 5.93
CA GLY A 154 11.21 8.09 6.44
C GLY A 154 11.35 9.13 5.35
N TYR A 155 10.45 10.12 5.41
CA TYR A 155 10.44 11.30 4.56
C TYR A 155 10.14 12.54 5.40
N PRO A 156 10.81 13.69 5.21
CA PRO A 156 10.51 14.93 5.91
C PRO A 156 9.25 15.60 5.35
N ILE A 157 8.10 14.99 5.57
CA ILE A 157 6.78 15.39 5.07
C ILE A 157 5.80 15.81 6.18
N GLY A 158 6.30 16.00 7.40
CA GLY A 158 5.49 16.36 8.56
C GLY A 158 4.79 17.73 8.47
N ASN A 159 5.12 18.54 7.46
CA ASN A 159 4.45 19.80 7.17
C ASN A 159 3.18 19.62 6.30
N ARG A 160 2.92 18.44 5.78
CA ARG A 160 1.70 18.17 4.98
C ARG A 160 0.50 18.09 5.90
N GLU A 161 -0.47 18.99 5.72
CA GLU A 161 -1.65 19.10 6.56
C GLU A 161 -2.39 17.76 6.75
N ARG A 162 -2.63 17.01 5.66
CA ARG A 162 -3.33 15.71 5.72
C ARG A 162 -2.68 14.72 6.71
N LEU A 163 -1.35 14.78 6.89
CA LEU A 163 -0.62 13.87 7.78
C LEU A 163 -0.67 14.31 9.25
N ARG A 164 -1.04 15.55 9.52
CA ARG A 164 -1.16 16.09 10.87
C ARG A 164 -2.60 16.07 11.40
N GLN A 165 -3.58 15.81 10.53
CA GLN A 165 -5.00 15.89 10.91
C GLN A 165 -5.56 14.52 11.31
N PRO A 166 -5.98 14.32 12.57
CA PRO A 166 -6.70 13.10 12.97
C PRO A 166 -7.97 12.87 12.15
N ALA A 167 -8.66 13.96 11.76
CA ALA A 167 -9.86 13.90 10.91
C ALA A 167 -9.58 13.32 9.50
N LEU A 168 -8.33 13.36 9.04
CA LEU A 168 -7.91 12.78 7.77
C LEU A 168 -7.18 11.44 7.93
N ALA A 169 -7.24 10.83 9.12
CA ALA A 169 -6.51 9.63 9.49
C ALA A 169 -5.00 9.78 9.20
N GLY A 170 -4.42 10.89 9.67
CA GLY A 170 -3.00 11.23 9.50
C GLY A 170 -2.09 10.40 10.41
N GLY A 171 -0.78 10.63 10.29
CA GLY A 171 0.25 9.95 11.07
C GLY A 171 1.21 9.15 10.22
N ALA A 172 2.39 8.88 10.79
CA ALA A 172 3.45 8.13 10.13
C ALA A 172 3.12 6.64 9.99
N LEU A 173 2.34 6.06 10.92
CA LEU A 173 2.02 4.64 10.88
C LEU A 173 1.22 4.27 9.63
N LEU A 174 0.10 4.95 9.36
CA LEU A 174 -0.74 4.66 8.21
C LEU A 174 -0.09 5.08 6.90
N ASP A 175 0.68 6.18 6.89
CA ASP A 175 1.30 6.66 5.64
C ASP A 175 2.60 5.93 5.27
N LEU A 176 3.45 5.60 6.26
CA LEU A 176 4.79 5.05 6.06
C LEU A 176 5.00 3.70 6.77
N GLY A 177 4.53 3.55 8.01
CA GLY A 177 4.71 2.34 8.82
C GLY A 177 4.06 1.12 8.20
N VAL A 178 2.95 1.30 7.49
CA VAL A 178 2.25 0.24 6.74
C VAL A 178 3.19 -0.48 5.76
N TYR A 179 4.15 0.20 5.17
CA TYR A 179 5.16 -0.43 4.29
C TYR A 179 6.13 -1.32 5.04
N ALA A 180 6.66 -0.85 6.18
CA ALA A 180 7.58 -1.63 7.00
C ALA A 180 6.90 -2.87 7.60
N LEU A 181 5.64 -2.76 8.04
CA LEU A 181 4.82 -3.88 8.51
C LEU A 181 4.58 -4.90 7.40
N ASN A 182 4.19 -4.44 6.20
CA ASN A 182 4.02 -5.31 5.04
C ASN A 182 5.34 -5.99 4.66
N PHE A 183 6.46 -5.25 4.64
CA PHE A 183 7.78 -5.82 4.31
C PHE A 183 8.16 -6.94 5.28
N ALA A 184 8.00 -6.75 6.59
CA ALA A 184 8.25 -7.78 7.58
C ALA A 184 7.36 -9.02 7.39
N SER A 185 6.07 -8.80 7.14
CA SER A 185 5.10 -9.88 6.89
C SER A 185 5.41 -10.68 5.63
N MET A 186 5.77 -10.00 4.54
CA MET A 186 6.11 -10.66 3.27
C MET A 186 7.32 -11.60 3.39
N VAL A 187 8.27 -11.29 4.27
CA VAL A 187 9.52 -12.04 4.43
C VAL A 187 9.46 -13.05 5.56
N PHE A 188 8.89 -12.68 6.72
CA PHE A 188 8.89 -13.51 7.94
C PHE A 188 7.55 -14.18 8.21
N GLY A 189 6.52 -13.87 7.42
CA GLY A 189 5.19 -14.43 7.59
C GLY A 189 4.36 -13.71 8.65
N THR A 190 3.33 -14.39 9.13
CA THR A 190 2.25 -13.80 9.93
C THR A 190 2.24 -14.23 11.41
N ASP A 191 3.08 -15.21 11.79
CA ASP A 191 3.08 -15.82 13.13
C ASP A 191 3.81 -14.95 14.17
N VAL A 192 3.31 -13.73 14.36
CA VAL A 192 3.84 -12.80 15.37
C VAL A 192 3.38 -13.25 16.76
N GLU A 193 4.32 -13.43 17.67
CA GLU A 193 4.08 -13.79 19.07
C GLU A 193 3.92 -12.54 19.95
N ARG A 194 4.77 -11.52 19.70
CA ARG A 194 4.80 -10.31 20.52
C ARG A 194 5.12 -9.08 19.67
N VAL A 195 4.43 -7.98 19.98
CA VAL A 195 4.72 -6.65 19.46
C VAL A 195 5.14 -5.75 20.61
N THR A 196 6.21 -4.99 20.42
CA THR A 196 6.62 -3.89 21.33
C THR A 196 6.85 -2.65 20.50
N SER A 197 6.40 -1.51 21.01
CA SER A 197 6.43 -0.29 20.21
C SER A 197 6.59 0.98 21.02
N THR A 198 6.96 2.06 20.34
CA THR A 198 6.97 3.41 20.86
C THR A 198 6.68 4.40 19.73
N CYS A 199 6.09 5.54 20.07
CA CYS A 199 5.91 6.63 19.11
C CYS A 199 6.18 7.99 19.73
N VAL A 200 6.51 8.95 18.88
CA VAL A 200 6.48 10.40 19.18
C VAL A 200 5.31 11.00 18.42
N LYS A 201 4.45 11.72 19.13
CA LYS A 201 3.26 12.34 18.52
C LYS A 201 3.52 13.78 18.10
N THR A 202 2.72 14.24 17.13
CA THR A 202 2.59 15.66 16.79
C THR A 202 1.80 16.39 17.88
N ASP A 203 1.78 17.70 17.80
CA ASP A 203 0.90 18.59 18.59
C ASP A 203 -0.61 18.31 18.38
N THR A 204 -0.98 17.72 17.25
CA THR A 204 -2.36 17.34 16.91
C THR A 204 -2.74 15.93 17.39
N GLY A 205 -1.80 15.18 17.97
CA GLY A 205 -2.04 13.87 18.58
C GLY A 205 -1.86 12.65 17.68
N VAL A 206 -1.56 12.83 16.39
CA VAL A 206 -1.18 11.69 15.52
C VAL A 206 0.30 11.34 15.70
N ASP A 207 0.71 10.13 15.35
CA ASP A 207 2.11 9.72 15.42
C ASP A 207 2.95 10.40 14.34
N ALA A 208 4.04 11.04 14.76
CA ALA A 208 5.00 11.69 13.86
C ALA A 208 6.11 10.74 13.41
N GLN A 209 6.50 9.84 14.31
CA GLN A 209 7.45 8.77 14.07
C GLN A 209 7.24 7.65 15.08
N ASN A 210 7.61 6.44 14.70
CA ASN A 210 7.43 5.26 15.53
C ASN A 210 8.54 4.23 15.31
N SER A 211 8.72 3.35 16.30
CA SER A 211 9.54 2.16 16.23
C SER A 211 8.72 0.97 16.72
N ILE A 212 8.78 -0.13 15.98
CA ILE A 212 7.99 -1.34 16.22
C ILE A 212 8.94 -2.54 16.15
N THR A 213 8.91 -3.38 17.16
CA THR A 213 9.64 -4.66 17.17
C THR A 213 8.62 -5.79 17.18
N LEU A 214 8.72 -6.68 16.17
CA LEU A 214 7.94 -7.90 16.07
C LEU A 214 8.81 -9.09 16.47
N THR A 215 8.35 -9.89 17.43
CA THR A 215 8.94 -11.19 17.76
C THR A 215 8.02 -12.27 17.19
N PHE A 216 8.57 -13.19 16.40
CA PHE A 216 7.83 -14.29 15.77
C PHE A 216 7.96 -15.57 16.61
N LYS A 217 6.98 -16.48 16.52
CA LYS A 217 6.97 -17.73 17.28
C LYS A 217 8.19 -18.62 17.05
N ASP A 218 8.80 -18.55 15.87
CA ASP A 218 10.01 -19.30 15.52
C ASP A 218 11.32 -18.60 15.94
N GLY A 219 11.22 -17.54 16.74
CA GLY A 219 12.34 -16.80 17.32
C GLY A 219 12.94 -15.71 16.43
N LYS A 220 12.37 -15.46 15.23
CA LYS A 220 12.79 -14.32 14.40
C LYS A 220 12.37 -12.99 15.01
N ILE A 221 13.14 -11.94 14.71
CA ILE A 221 12.86 -10.57 15.17
C ILE A 221 12.90 -9.62 13.98
N ALA A 222 11.86 -8.78 13.85
CA ALA A 222 11.85 -7.64 12.93
C ALA A 222 11.83 -6.32 13.70
N VAL A 223 12.75 -5.40 13.36
CA VAL A 223 12.85 -4.05 13.93
C VAL A 223 12.48 -3.05 12.83
N LEU A 224 11.39 -2.36 13.04
CA LEU A 224 10.78 -1.47 12.05
C LEU A 224 10.77 -0.03 12.56
N HIS A 225 11.00 0.92 11.67
CA HIS A 225 10.97 2.34 12.01
C HIS A 225 10.30 3.12 10.88
N SER A 226 9.42 4.06 11.24
CA SER A 226 8.86 5.02 10.29
C SER A 226 8.86 6.43 10.84
N SER A 227 9.10 7.43 9.96
CA SER A 227 9.17 8.83 10.36
C SER A 227 8.68 9.77 9.26
N MET A 228 7.78 10.69 9.60
CA MET A 228 7.46 11.82 8.73
C MET A 228 8.29 13.07 9.03
N LEU A 229 9.25 12.97 9.98
CA LEU A 229 10.11 14.07 10.41
C LEU A 229 11.52 14.01 9.83
N SER A 230 12.01 12.82 9.49
CA SER A 230 13.37 12.61 9.04
C SER A 230 13.45 11.91 7.68
N MET A 231 14.51 12.22 6.93
CA MET A 231 14.91 11.44 5.77
C MET A 231 15.70 10.23 6.26
N THR A 232 15.27 9.02 5.86
CA THR A 232 15.99 7.77 6.15
C THR A 232 16.57 7.17 4.88
N ASP A 233 17.42 6.15 5.00
CA ASP A 233 17.95 5.40 3.86
C ASP A 233 16.90 4.49 3.17
N ARG A 234 15.75 4.27 3.83
CA ARG A 234 14.62 3.47 3.33
C ARG A 234 14.98 2.01 3.03
N GLN A 235 16.01 1.50 3.68
CA GLN A 235 16.50 0.15 3.45
C GLN A 235 15.74 -0.90 4.25
N GLY A 236 15.71 -2.12 3.68
CA GLY A 236 15.43 -3.36 4.40
C GLY A 236 16.68 -4.22 4.45
N ILE A 237 16.98 -4.81 5.60
CA ILE A 237 18.09 -5.76 5.78
C ILE A 237 17.52 -7.05 6.37
N ILE A 238 17.76 -8.17 5.68
CA ILE A 238 17.36 -9.51 6.13
C ILE A 238 18.63 -10.28 6.42
N SER A 239 18.86 -10.63 7.68
CA SER A 239 20.11 -11.27 8.11
C SER A 239 19.87 -12.72 8.52
N GLY A 240 20.73 -13.60 8.04
CA GLY A 240 20.81 -15.00 8.39
C GLY A 240 22.18 -15.37 8.97
N ASP A 241 22.39 -16.64 9.20
CA ASP A 241 23.64 -17.17 9.80
C ASP A 241 24.78 -17.35 8.80
N LYS A 242 24.54 -17.11 7.47
CA LYS A 242 25.55 -17.20 6.40
C LYS A 242 25.69 -15.91 5.57
N GLY A 243 24.99 -14.85 5.96
CA GLY A 243 25.02 -13.58 5.25
C GLY A 243 23.77 -12.76 5.44
N HIS A 244 23.62 -11.73 4.62
CA HIS A 244 22.42 -10.89 4.66
C HIS A 244 22.08 -10.32 3.28
N LEU A 245 20.80 -9.96 3.11
CA LEU A 245 20.30 -9.21 1.96
C LEU A 245 20.14 -7.75 2.37
N ILE A 246 20.55 -6.85 1.48
CA ILE A 246 20.26 -5.42 1.60
C ILE A 246 19.33 -5.03 0.46
N ILE A 247 18.13 -4.59 0.80
CA ILE A 247 17.09 -4.15 -0.12
C ILE A 247 17.06 -2.63 -0.12
N GLU A 248 17.39 -2.01 -1.24
CA GLU A 248 17.30 -0.56 -1.40
C GLU A 248 15.87 -0.15 -1.64
N ASN A 249 15.35 0.74 -0.77
CA ASN A 249 14.03 1.35 -0.88
C ASN A 249 12.86 0.35 -0.73
N ILE A 250 12.50 -0.01 0.51
CA ILE A 250 11.48 -1.02 0.81
C ILE A 250 10.09 -0.76 0.20
N ASN A 251 9.75 0.49 -0.10
CA ASN A 251 8.45 0.80 -0.71
C ASN A 251 8.46 0.72 -2.25
N ASN A 252 9.63 0.80 -2.89
CA ASN A 252 9.85 0.51 -4.30
C ASN A 252 11.24 -0.09 -4.48
N PRO A 253 11.43 -1.40 -4.22
CA PRO A 253 12.72 -2.04 -4.28
C PRO A 253 13.38 -1.87 -5.65
N GLN A 254 14.57 -1.25 -5.66
CA GLN A 254 15.33 -0.98 -6.87
C GLN A 254 16.51 -1.93 -7.03
N ARG A 255 17.04 -2.42 -5.90
CA ARG A 255 18.22 -3.28 -5.89
C ARG A 255 18.23 -4.16 -4.65
N ILE A 256 18.67 -5.41 -4.85
CA ILE A 256 18.99 -6.34 -3.77
C ILE A 256 20.48 -6.65 -3.86
N ARG A 257 21.21 -6.48 -2.75
CA ARG A 257 22.59 -6.92 -2.62
C ARG A 257 22.66 -8.12 -1.69
N VAL A 258 23.28 -9.20 -2.15
CA VAL A 258 23.60 -10.38 -1.32
C VAL A 258 24.99 -10.17 -0.74
N VAL A 259 25.09 -10.15 0.56
CA VAL A 259 26.37 -10.03 1.30
C VAL A 259 26.61 -11.35 2.02
N THR A 260 27.76 -11.96 1.75
CA THR A 260 28.19 -13.24 2.32
C THR A 260 28.91 -13.06 3.67
N GLU A 261 29.24 -14.17 4.32
CA GLU A 261 29.87 -14.21 5.65
C GLU A 261 31.22 -13.50 5.74
N ASP A 262 31.91 -13.28 4.62
CA ASP A 262 33.14 -12.47 4.55
C ASP A 262 32.84 -10.96 4.37
N TYR A 263 31.59 -10.55 4.51
CA TYR A 263 31.10 -9.17 4.37
C TYR A 263 31.30 -8.56 2.99
N LYS A 264 31.46 -9.38 1.95
CA LYS A 264 31.53 -8.91 0.57
C LYS A 264 30.20 -9.08 -0.15
N THR A 265 29.93 -8.15 -1.05
CA THR A 265 28.80 -8.29 -1.98
C THR A 265 29.11 -9.37 -3.00
N ALA A 266 28.38 -10.48 -2.95
CA ALA A 266 28.56 -11.58 -3.88
C ALA A 266 27.74 -11.40 -5.17
N VAL A 267 26.48 -10.95 -5.04
CA VAL A 267 25.52 -10.80 -6.16
C VAL A 267 24.68 -9.55 -5.97
N VAL A 268 24.30 -8.93 -7.10
CA VAL A 268 23.38 -7.81 -7.14
C VAL A 268 22.23 -8.13 -8.10
N TYR A 269 21.00 -7.97 -7.64
CA TYR A 269 19.79 -8.03 -8.45
C TYR A 269 19.21 -6.64 -8.59
N ASN A 270 18.96 -6.20 -9.82
CA ASN A 270 18.35 -4.89 -10.09
C ASN A 270 16.89 -5.07 -10.46
N CYS A 271 16.07 -4.07 -10.11
CA CYS A 271 14.70 -4.01 -10.59
C CYS A 271 14.67 -3.99 -12.13
N PRO A 272 13.78 -4.75 -12.77
CA PRO A 272 13.54 -4.61 -14.20
C PRO A 272 13.04 -3.20 -14.52
N PRO A 273 13.15 -2.75 -15.79
CA PRO A 273 12.55 -1.49 -16.20
C PRO A 273 11.06 -1.43 -15.80
N GLN A 274 10.65 -0.33 -15.24
CA GLN A 274 9.27 -0.08 -14.80
C GLN A 274 8.80 1.30 -15.28
N ILE A 275 7.49 1.48 -15.45
CA ILE A 275 6.88 2.76 -15.79
C ILE A 275 7.01 3.69 -14.58
N THR A 276 6.42 3.29 -13.47
CA THR A 276 6.48 4.02 -12.19
C THR A 276 6.61 3.06 -10.98
N GLY A 277 6.29 1.78 -11.18
CA GLY A 277 6.12 0.75 -10.17
C GLY A 277 4.66 0.52 -9.75
N TYR A 278 3.75 1.47 -10.03
CA TYR A 278 2.31 1.28 -9.77
C TYR A 278 1.63 0.38 -10.81
N GLU A 279 2.21 0.17 -11.98
CA GLU A 279 1.67 -0.71 -13.02
C GLU A 279 1.46 -2.14 -12.57
N TYR A 280 2.29 -2.66 -11.67
CA TYR A 280 2.18 -4.05 -11.22
C TYR A 280 0.87 -4.34 -10.46
N GLN A 281 0.41 -3.42 -9.61
CA GLN A 281 -0.87 -3.58 -8.93
C GLN A 281 -2.07 -3.43 -9.87
N VAL A 282 -1.93 -2.61 -10.91
CA VAL A 282 -2.96 -2.48 -11.96
C VAL A 282 -3.03 -3.76 -12.79
N TYR A 283 -1.89 -4.30 -13.26
CA TYR A 283 -1.86 -5.59 -13.98
C TYR A 283 -2.44 -6.73 -13.14
N ALA A 284 -2.11 -6.80 -11.85
CA ALA A 284 -2.67 -7.80 -10.94
C ALA A 284 -4.19 -7.64 -10.77
N SER A 285 -4.71 -6.40 -10.74
CA SER A 285 -6.14 -6.13 -10.71
C SER A 285 -6.83 -6.54 -12.00
N MET A 286 -6.23 -6.24 -13.15
CA MET A 286 -6.74 -6.68 -14.47
C MET A 286 -6.79 -8.20 -14.59
N GLU A 287 -5.75 -8.89 -14.11
CA GLU A 287 -5.72 -10.35 -14.07
C GLU A 287 -6.83 -10.92 -13.19
N ALA A 288 -7.04 -10.32 -12.01
CA ALA A 288 -8.12 -10.73 -11.11
C ALA A 288 -9.50 -10.55 -11.76
N LEU A 289 -9.76 -9.43 -12.41
CA LEU A 289 -11.00 -9.18 -13.15
C LEU A 289 -11.25 -10.23 -14.24
N ARG A 290 -10.22 -10.54 -15.04
CA ARG A 290 -10.32 -11.54 -16.12
C ARG A 290 -10.59 -12.95 -15.61
N ASN A 291 -10.10 -13.27 -14.42
CA ASN A 291 -10.28 -14.59 -13.80
C ASN A 291 -11.48 -14.66 -12.84
N GLY A 292 -12.22 -13.56 -12.65
CA GLY A 292 -13.34 -13.49 -11.70
C GLY A 292 -12.90 -13.68 -10.23
N TRP A 293 -11.67 -13.27 -9.89
CA TRP A 293 -11.19 -13.32 -8.51
C TRP A 293 -11.76 -12.16 -7.70
N LEU A 294 -12.03 -12.41 -6.42
CA LEU A 294 -12.53 -11.38 -5.51
C LEU A 294 -11.41 -10.64 -4.77
N GLU A 295 -10.22 -11.22 -4.73
CA GLU A 295 -9.02 -10.65 -4.08
C GLU A 295 -7.77 -10.90 -4.91
N SER A 296 -6.71 -10.14 -4.62
CA SER A 296 -5.41 -10.34 -5.24
C SER A 296 -4.57 -11.37 -4.46
N PRO A 297 -3.91 -12.34 -5.11
CA PRO A 297 -3.00 -13.26 -4.42
C PRO A 297 -1.79 -12.54 -3.81
N TYR A 298 -1.43 -11.36 -4.28
CA TYR A 298 -0.33 -10.55 -3.74
C TYR A 298 -0.73 -9.82 -2.45
N MET A 299 -2.01 -9.51 -2.29
CA MET A 299 -2.58 -8.87 -1.09
C MET A 299 -3.94 -9.50 -0.76
N PRO A 300 -3.97 -10.70 -0.17
CA PRO A 300 -5.21 -11.36 0.25
C PRO A 300 -5.98 -10.53 1.28
N HIS A 301 -7.30 -10.60 1.25
CA HIS A 301 -8.18 -9.89 2.19
C HIS A 301 -7.82 -10.15 3.67
N ALA A 302 -7.47 -11.40 3.99
CA ALA A 302 -7.05 -11.77 5.33
C ALA A 302 -5.79 -11.01 5.78
N GLU A 303 -4.88 -10.73 4.86
CA GLU A 303 -3.65 -9.99 5.15
C GLU A 303 -3.91 -8.49 5.33
N THR A 304 -4.73 -7.88 4.45
CA THR A 304 -5.20 -6.50 4.62
C THR A 304 -5.79 -6.32 6.03
N LEU A 305 -6.72 -7.21 6.41
CA LEU A 305 -7.39 -7.12 7.70
C LEU A 305 -6.43 -7.34 8.88
N ARG A 306 -5.48 -8.26 8.75
CA ARG A 306 -4.46 -8.53 9.77
C ARG A 306 -3.55 -7.31 10.00
N ILE A 307 -3.05 -6.68 8.94
CA ILE A 307 -2.22 -5.47 9.03
C ILE A 307 -3.02 -4.31 9.62
N MET A 308 -4.25 -4.11 9.19
CA MET A 308 -5.13 -3.07 9.75
C MET A 308 -5.37 -3.27 11.25
N ARG A 309 -5.66 -4.50 11.71
CA ARG A 309 -5.81 -4.82 13.14
C ARG A 309 -4.54 -4.54 13.94
N MET A 310 -3.37 -4.90 13.40
CA MET A 310 -2.09 -4.59 14.05
C MET A 310 -1.87 -3.08 14.17
N MET A 311 -2.18 -2.32 13.14
CA MET A 311 -2.09 -0.84 13.19
C MET A 311 -3.08 -0.24 14.20
N ASP A 312 -4.28 -0.78 14.34
CA ASP A 312 -5.24 -0.36 15.35
C ASP A 312 -4.75 -0.62 16.78
N ASP A 313 -4.15 -1.80 17.02
CA ASP A 313 -3.58 -2.14 18.32
C ASP A 313 -2.43 -1.19 18.70
N LEU A 314 -1.53 -0.91 17.75
CA LEU A 314 -0.45 0.07 17.92
C LEU A 314 -0.99 1.47 18.21
N ARG A 315 -1.95 1.95 17.43
CA ARG A 315 -2.58 3.27 17.67
C ARG A 315 -3.25 3.33 19.03
N ARG A 316 -3.92 2.28 19.46
CA ARG A 316 -4.56 2.18 20.77
C ARG A 316 -3.54 2.26 21.89
N GLU A 317 -2.43 1.54 21.79
CA GLU A 317 -1.31 1.59 22.75
C GLU A 317 -0.73 3.00 22.86
N TRP A 318 -0.58 3.70 21.75
CA TRP A 318 -0.04 5.07 21.72
C TRP A 318 -1.05 6.16 22.07
N GLY A 319 -2.34 5.83 22.19
CA GLY A 319 -3.41 6.79 22.37
C GLY A 319 -3.60 7.71 21.15
N VAL A 320 -3.35 7.20 19.94
CA VAL A 320 -3.67 7.86 18.67
C VAL A 320 -5.08 7.44 18.24
N ARG A 321 -5.97 8.42 18.07
CA ARG A 321 -7.37 8.19 17.73
C ARG A 321 -7.80 9.01 16.51
N TYR A 322 -8.73 8.45 15.75
CA TYR A 322 -9.39 9.10 14.62
C TYR A 322 -10.90 9.19 14.88
N PRO A 323 -11.62 10.14 14.25
CA PRO A 323 -13.09 10.18 14.33
C PRO A 323 -13.75 8.87 13.91
N ALA A 324 -13.15 8.14 12.97
CA ALA A 324 -13.62 6.85 12.51
C ALA A 324 -13.58 5.73 13.57
N ASP A 325 -12.92 5.94 14.71
CA ASP A 325 -12.81 4.98 15.81
C ASP A 325 -14.03 5.02 16.75
N GLU A 326 -14.86 6.07 16.65
CA GLU A 326 -16.14 6.24 17.36
C GLU A 326 -17.25 5.46 16.64
#